data_1a4f9542ad51ee6f7f47d3c3a6a7c8a6
#
_entry.id   1a4f9542ad51ee6f7f47d3c3a6a7c8a6
#
_cell.length_a   1.000
_cell.length_b   1.000
_cell.length_c   1.000
_cell.angle_alpha   90.00
_cell.angle_beta   90.00
_cell.angle_gamma   90.00
#
_symmetry.space_group_name_H-M   'P 1'
#
loop_
_entity.id
_entity.type
_entity.pdbx_description
1 polymer ?
#
loop_
_entity_poly.entity_id
_entity_poly.type
_entity_poly.pdbx_seq_one_letter_code
_entity_poly.pdbx_strand_id
1 'polypeptide(L)'
;MADIKDMTLYSDPALLQGRSVILADANGDPLRFDASKLAAVAKDLSMFTPDGASSILRSTANTYVVRTPGTYKFPLVYGNAIKNGVTNTPAYTNQGGSNQADFVNHLGALITSPFIEKNANCQPAAAQLLWQTTSGMISTVSLVEGGDCKYIQFTVSSIPDTNGDALLVVKDSGGNIMWSWLIWCTSDALGPETFKNYTDVEYPLMTENLGAIWNAARTNQYNPHFQWGRKDPMAPVNGSGSQCTLYDINGNTYTGFGVRGTDCDQLSTKTVAEAIKNPNLFFTRYDDTSHNWNTLTRFNNFWNAALNADGANDDQSTAIKTIYDPCPVGYMMPAARAFTGFSSTGSNTSDATQFNVVGSFSQGWKFKRNASDAQGNFFPASGYRAYGSGALTTVGSGGRYWSYGAYSQAGARDLYFNSGNVYPLDVDYRSYGFSVRPCREFA
;
A
#
# COMPACT_ATOMS: atom_id res chain seq x y z
N MET A 1 30.33 3.51 -36.20
CA MET A 1 29.16 3.17 -35.36
C MET A 1 28.80 4.47 -34.67
N ALA A 2 27.69 5.11 -35.04
CA ALA A 2 27.22 6.30 -34.36
C ALA A 2 26.76 5.89 -32.95
N ASP A 3 27.19 6.67 -31.94
CA ASP A 3 26.88 6.40 -30.55
C ASP A 3 25.41 6.81 -30.30
N ILE A 4 24.57 5.84 -29.89
CA ILE A 4 23.12 6.01 -29.70
C ILE A 4 22.81 6.93 -28.46
N LYS A 5 23.81 7.51 -27.83
CA LYS A 5 23.67 8.30 -26.59
C LYS A 5 22.90 9.63 -26.75
N ASP A 6 22.75 10.15 -27.97
CA ASP A 6 22.16 11.45 -28.24
C ASP A 6 20.73 11.40 -28.82
N MET A 7 20.10 10.23 -28.80
CA MET A 7 18.71 10.10 -29.28
C MET A 7 17.72 10.29 -28.13
N THR A 8 16.88 11.31 -28.23
CA THR A 8 15.70 11.43 -27.39
C THR A 8 14.73 10.28 -27.73
N LEU A 9 14.85 9.16 -27.02
CA LEU A 9 13.95 8.03 -27.17
C LEU A 9 12.58 8.41 -26.65
N TYR A 10 11.56 8.35 -27.48
CA TYR A 10 10.16 8.38 -27.06
C TYR A 10 9.95 7.20 -26.09
N SER A 11 9.59 7.52 -24.84
CA SER A 11 9.50 6.58 -23.72
C SER A 11 8.21 5.75 -23.69
N ASP A 12 7.38 5.80 -24.72
CA ASP A 12 6.13 5.04 -24.77
C ASP A 12 6.21 3.87 -25.77
N PRO A 13 6.39 2.62 -25.27
CA PRO A 13 6.40 1.43 -26.12
C PRO A 13 5.08 1.17 -26.84
N ALA A 14 3.95 1.70 -26.38
CA ALA A 14 2.65 1.52 -27.00
C ALA A 14 2.54 2.27 -28.34
N LEU A 15 3.30 3.33 -28.52
CA LEU A 15 3.37 4.07 -29.78
C LEU A 15 4.20 3.36 -30.86
N LEU A 16 4.99 2.37 -30.49
CA LEU A 16 5.91 1.63 -31.40
C LEU A 16 5.34 0.29 -31.90
N GLN A 17 4.24 -0.20 -31.29
CA GLN A 17 3.62 -1.43 -31.77
C GLN A 17 3.02 -1.24 -33.16
N GLY A 18 3.60 -1.94 -34.13
CA GLY A 18 3.12 -1.97 -35.52
C GLY A 18 3.67 -0.85 -36.42
N ARG A 19 4.62 -0.03 -35.98
CA ARG A 19 5.31 0.97 -36.81
C ARG A 19 6.76 0.59 -37.03
N SER A 20 7.18 0.56 -38.29
CA SER A 20 8.60 0.51 -38.65
C SER A 20 9.21 1.88 -38.45
N VAL A 21 10.07 2.04 -37.46
CA VAL A 21 10.89 3.25 -37.31
C VAL A 21 12.06 3.12 -38.29
N ILE A 22 12.09 3.96 -39.30
CA ILE A 22 13.23 4.06 -40.20
C ILE A 22 14.16 5.11 -39.61
N LEU A 23 15.28 4.67 -39.07
CA LEU A 23 16.39 5.54 -38.69
C LEU A 23 17.34 5.61 -39.87
N ALA A 24 17.87 6.75 -40.20
CA ALA A 24 18.94 6.90 -41.18
C ALA A 24 20.26 7.10 -40.44
N ASP A 25 21.35 6.54 -41.01
CA ASP A 25 22.70 6.86 -40.55
C ASP A 25 23.11 8.30 -40.96
N ALA A 26 24.32 8.70 -40.64
CA ALA A 26 24.85 10.03 -40.98
C ALA A 26 24.92 10.32 -42.49
N ASN A 27 24.74 9.31 -43.35
CA ASN A 27 24.73 9.41 -44.81
C ASN A 27 23.31 9.37 -45.39
N GLY A 28 22.27 9.23 -44.53
CA GLY A 28 20.88 9.12 -44.94
C GLY A 28 20.45 7.71 -45.35
N ASP A 29 21.26 6.70 -45.12
CA ASP A 29 20.91 5.30 -45.42
C ASP A 29 19.96 4.73 -44.37
N PRO A 30 18.88 4.04 -44.75
CA PRO A 30 17.86 3.55 -43.82
C PRO A 30 18.43 2.41 -42.95
N LEU A 31 18.47 2.65 -41.63
CA LEU A 31 18.76 1.61 -40.65
C LEU A 31 17.46 0.86 -40.33
N ARG A 32 17.39 -0.42 -40.74
CA ARG A 32 16.27 -1.29 -40.33
C ARG A 32 16.52 -1.82 -38.94
N PHE A 33 15.72 -1.33 -37.99
CA PHE A 33 15.64 -1.94 -36.66
C PHE A 33 14.56 -3.02 -36.66
N ASP A 34 14.92 -4.20 -36.24
CA ASP A 34 13.97 -5.23 -35.87
C ASP A 34 13.38 -4.84 -34.51
N ALA A 35 12.16 -4.26 -34.53
CA ALA A 35 11.46 -3.82 -33.32
C ALA A 35 11.25 -4.98 -32.29
N SER A 36 11.32 -6.26 -32.75
CA SER A 36 11.26 -7.42 -31.88
C SER A 36 12.52 -7.58 -31.02
N LYS A 37 13.63 -6.92 -31.38
CA LYS A 37 14.91 -6.91 -30.64
C LYS A 37 15.12 -5.71 -29.75
N LEU A 38 14.22 -4.73 -29.76
CA LEU A 38 14.15 -3.73 -28.71
C LEU A 38 13.64 -4.45 -27.47
N ALA A 39 14.57 -4.85 -26.59
CA ALA A 39 14.18 -5.26 -25.25
C ALA A 39 13.31 -4.15 -24.68
N ALA A 40 12.05 -4.46 -24.37
CA ALA A 40 11.11 -3.47 -23.87
C ALA A 40 11.76 -2.76 -22.67
N VAL A 41 12.01 -1.46 -22.81
CA VAL A 41 12.63 -0.68 -21.73
C VAL A 41 11.69 -0.75 -20.54
N ALA A 42 12.16 -1.28 -19.41
CA ALA A 42 11.34 -1.40 -18.22
C ALA A 42 10.86 -0.03 -17.76
N LYS A 43 9.54 0.15 -17.66
CA LYS A 43 8.92 1.40 -17.17
C LYS A 43 9.22 1.58 -15.69
N ASP A 44 9.85 2.69 -15.32
CA ASP A 44 10.16 3.03 -13.92
C ASP A 44 8.92 3.58 -13.22
N LEU A 45 8.28 2.78 -12.37
CA LEU A 45 7.03 3.13 -11.69
C LEU A 45 7.18 4.30 -10.70
N SER A 46 8.40 4.60 -10.23
CA SER A 46 8.66 5.75 -9.37
C SER A 46 8.62 7.11 -10.11
N MET A 47 8.55 7.07 -11.44
CA MET A 47 8.53 8.23 -12.33
C MET A 47 7.14 8.53 -12.90
N PHE A 48 6.08 7.84 -12.40
CA PHE A 48 4.72 8.00 -12.89
C PHE A 48 3.71 8.08 -11.75
N THR A 49 2.60 8.77 -12.02
CA THR A 49 1.41 8.73 -11.15
C THR A 49 0.84 7.31 -11.07
N PRO A 50 0.08 6.95 -10.01
CA PRO A 50 -0.48 5.60 -9.85
C PRO A 50 -1.38 5.14 -11.00
N ASP A 51 -2.07 6.06 -11.67
CA ASP A 51 -2.83 5.78 -12.89
C ASP A 51 -1.94 5.55 -14.12
N GLY A 52 -0.63 5.79 -14.00
CA GLY A 52 0.34 5.66 -15.07
C GLY A 52 0.21 6.70 -16.18
N ALA A 53 -0.68 7.69 -16.03
CA ALA A 53 -1.03 8.64 -17.07
C ALA A 53 -0.04 9.80 -17.20
N SER A 54 0.60 10.20 -16.08
CA SER A 54 1.50 11.36 -16.05
C SER A 54 2.88 11.00 -15.55
N SER A 55 3.91 11.52 -16.21
CA SER A 55 5.28 11.48 -15.69
C SER A 55 5.42 12.46 -14.51
N ILE A 56 6.16 12.06 -13.50
CA ILE A 56 6.46 12.86 -12.32
C ILE A 56 7.96 12.81 -12.02
N LEU A 57 8.45 13.73 -11.20
CA LEU A 57 9.76 13.57 -10.58
C LEU A 57 9.75 12.35 -9.67
N ARG A 58 10.89 11.62 -9.61
CA ARG A 58 10.98 10.38 -8.84
C ARG A 58 10.33 10.54 -7.47
N SER A 59 9.32 9.70 -7.23
CA SER A 59 8.63 9.59 -5.95
C SER A 59 8.41 8.13 -5.65
N THR A 60 8.74 7.69 -4.44
CA THR A 60 8.72 6.28 -4.06
C THR A 60 7.61 5.97 -3.06
N ALA A 61 7.19 4.71 -2.98
CA ALA A 61 6.11 4.26 -2.12
C ALA A 61 6.26 2.77 -1.82
N ASN A 62 5.42 2.23 -0.93
CA ASN A 62 5.34 0.79 -0.65
C ASN A 62 4.37 0.06 -1.56
N THR A 63 3.51 0.77 -2.27
CA THR A 63 2.63 0.19 -3.30
C THR A 63 2.88 0.87 -4.64
N TYR A 64 3.00 0.05 -5.67
CA TYR A 64 3.02 0.48 -7.06
C TYR A 64 1.83 -0.11 -7.80
N VAL A 65 1.14 0.74 -8.57
CA VAL A 65 -0.02 0.34 -9.37
C VAL A 65 0.43 0.02 -10.79
N VAL A 66 0.00 -1.12 -11.32
CA VAL A 66 0.26 -1.53 -12.69
C VAL A 66 -1.06 -1.73 -13.42
N ARG A 67 -1.20 -1.06 -14.59
CA ARG A 67 -2.47 -0.99 -15.31
C ARG A 67 -2.49 -1.77 -16.63
N THR A 68 -1.33 -2.19 -17.11
CA THR A 68 -1.18 -2.92 -18.37
C THR A 68 -0.12 -3.99 -18.24
N PRO A 69 -0.19 -5.09 -19.01
CA PRO A 69 0.92 -6.01 -19.14
C PRO A 69 2.19 -5.29 -19.63
N GLY A 70 3.36 -5.74 -19.17
CA GLY A 70 4.64 -5.13 -19.56
C GLY A 70 5.75 -5.39 -18.56
N THR A 71 6.93 -4.83 -18.83
CA THR A 71 8.09 -4.90 -17.96
C THR A 71 8.23 -3.58 -17.19
N TYR A 72 8.37 -3.69 -15.88
CA TYR A 72 8.39 -2.57 -14.95
C TYR A 72 9.59 -2.65 -14.03
N LYS A 73 9.97 -1.52 -13.45
CA LYS A 73 10.98 -1.45 -12.40
C LYS A 73 10.67 -0.35 -11.41
N PHE A 74 11.28 -0.44 -10.24
CA PHE A 74 11.30 0.62 -9.24
C PHE A 74 12.60 0.55 -8.40
N PRO A 75 13.10 1.71 -7.86
CA PRO A 75 14.36 1.75 -7.14
C PRO A 75 14.24 1.09 -5.75
N LEU A 76 15.36 0.55 -5.24
CA LEU A 76 15.45 0.04 -3.87
C LEU A 76 15.54 1.18 -2.86
N VAL A 77 14.42 1.82 -2.63
CA VAL A 77 14.24 2.94 -1.70
C VAL A 77 13.20 2.56 -0.65
N TYR A 78 13.42 2.95 0.60
CA TYR A 78 12.46 2.72 1.67
C TYR A 78 11.19 3.56 1.44
N GLY A 79 10.05 2.92 1.18
CA GLY A 79 8.74 3.53 1.04
C GLY A 79 8.78 4.93 0.39
N ASN A 80 8.30 5.95 1.09
CA ASN A 80 8.22 7.35 0.64
C ASN A 80 9.50 8.18 0.91
N ALA A 81 10.67 7.54 1.01
CA ALA A 81 11.92 8.24 1.36
C ALA A 81 12.48 9.13 0.24
N ILE A 82 11.94 9.04 -0.98
CA ILE A 82 12.16 10.02 -2.06
C ILE A 82 10.80 10.58 -2.48
N LYS A 83 10.70 11.92 -2.53
CA LYS A 83 9.51 12.64 -2.99
C LYS A 83 9.92 13.80 -3.89
N ASN A 84 9.30 13.92 -5.07
CA ASN A 84 9.58 14.96 -6.06
C ASN A 84 11.08 15.09 -6.42
N GLY A 85 11.76 13.95 -6.60
CA GLY A 85 13.18 13.89 -6.99
C GLY A 85 14.19 14.15 -5.88
N VAL A 86 13.74 14.44 -4.66
CA VAL A 86 14.63 14.75 -3.52
C VAL A 86 14.42 13.80 -2.35
N THR A 87 15.44 13.68 -1.51
CA THR A 87 15.36 12.92 -0.26
C THR A 87 14.31 13.52 0.66
N ASN A 88 13.34 12.70 1.08
CA ASN A 88 12.29 13.05 2.03
C ASN A 88 12.69 12.59 3.45
N THR A 89 13.67 13.28 4.04
CA THR A 89 14.21 12.92 5.36
C THR A 89 13.14 12.77 6.46
N PRO A 90 12.13 13.65 6.56
CA PRO A 90 11.08 13.48 7.58
C PRO A 90 10.32 12.16 7.48
N ALA A 91 10.29 11.52 6.30
CA ALA A 91 9.57 10.25 6.12
C ALA A 91 10.21 9.07 6.86
N TYR A 92 11.48 9.15 7.22
CA TYR A 92 12.23 8.05 7.85
C TYR A 92 13.07 8.46 9.05
N THR A 93 12.83 9.66 9.60
CA THR A 93 13.49 10.12 10.83
C THR A 93 12.46 10.46 11.90
N ASN A 94 12.77 10.11 13.14
CA ASN A 94 12.02 10.53 14.31
C ASN A 94 12.10 12.06 14.44
N GLN A 95 10.95 12.71 14.63
CA GLN A 95 10.86 14.18 14.76
C GLN A 95 11.05 14.66 16.22
N GLY A 96 11.44 13.76 17.14
CA GLY A 96 11.75 14.09 18.53
C GLY A 96 10.56 14.13 19.48
N GLY A 97 9.41 13.61 19.07
CA GLY A 97 8.21 13.53 19.92
C GLY A 97 8.29 12.39 20.94
N SER A 98 7.74 12.61 22.15
CA SER A 98 7.76 11.63 23.25
C SER A 98 6.98 10.32 22.94
N ASN A 99 6.04 10.36 22.00
CA ASN A 99 5.23 9.21 21.58
C ASN A 99 5.63 8.68 20.21
N GLN A 100 6.81 9.04 19.74
CA GLN A 100 7.39 8.60 18.47
C GLN A 100 8.42 7.49 18.68
N ALA A 101 8.55 6.64 17.68
CA ALA A 101 9.61 5.64 17.59
C ALA A 101 10.56 5.96 16.45
N ASP A 102 11.74 5.37 16.51
CA ASP A 102 12.71 5.44 15.44
C ASP A 102 12.30 4.57 14.26
N PHE A 103 12.69 4.99 13.05
CA PHE A 103 12.52 4.20 11.85
C PHE A 103 13.74 3.31 11.65
N VAL A 104 13.51 2.01 11.61
CA VAL A 104 14.56 1.01 11.56
C VAL A 104 14.49 0.16 10.29
N ASN A 105 15.64 -0.37 9.87
CA ASN A 105 15.75 -1.34 8.80
C ASN A 105 15.52 -2.78 9.29
N HIS A 106 15.66 -3.77 8.41
CA HIS A 106 15.51 -5.20 8.72
C HIS A 106 16.52 -5.74 9.76
N LEU A 107 17.60 -5.01 10.04
CA LEU A 107 18.60 -5.35 11.08
C LEU A 107 18.26 -4.69 12.43
N GLY A 108 17.21 -3.85 12.50
CA GLY A 108 16.88 -3.06 13.69
C GLY A 108 17.75 -1.81 13.86
N ALA A 109 18.59 -1.49 12.88
CA ALA A 109 19.40 -0.28 12.88
C ALA A 109 18.64 0.91 12.29
N LEU A 110 18.96 2.12 12.75
CA LEU A 110 18.38 3.35 12.23
C LEU A 110 18.62 3.48 10.73
N ILE A 111 17.59 3.91 10.01
CA ILE A 111 17.71 4.24 8.60
C ILE A 111 18.36 5.61 8.47
N THR A 112 19.50 5.68 7.79
CA THR A 112 20.31 6.90 7.59
C THR A 112 20.35 7.37 6.14
N SER A 113 19.89 6.54 5.21
CA SER A 113 19.80 6.84 3.78
C SER A 113 18.46 6.36 3.22
N PRO A 114 17.85 7.10 2.27
CA PRO A 114 16.65 6.63 1.57
C PRO A 114 16.90 5.35 0.79
N PHE A 115 18.12 5.13 0.28
CA PHE A 115 18.51 3.95 -0.49
C PHE A 115 18.88 2.80 0.44
N ILE A 116 18.26 1.63 0.22
CA ILE A 116 18.46 0.45 1.07
C ILE A 116 19.94 0.08 1.15
N GLU A 117 20.62 -0.03 0.02
CA GLU A 117 22.01 -0.47 -0.08
C GLU A 117 23.04 0.54 0.46
N LYS A 118 22.64 1.80 0.71
CA LYS A 118 23.50 2.82 1.30
C LYS A 118 23.46 2.86 2.83
N ASN A 119 22.63 1.99 3.45
CA ASN A 119 22.64 1.80 4.89
C ASN A 119 23.67 0.71 5.27
N ALA A 120 24.29 0.85 6.42
CA ALA A 120 25.31 -0.08 6.86
C ALA A 120 24.82 -1.54 6.91
N ASN A 121 25.57 -2.47 6.35
CA ASN A 121 25.27 -3.91 6.26
C ASN A 121 23.99 -4.25 5.49
N CYS A 122 23.46 -3.33 4.71
CA CYS A 122 22.25 -3.52 3.91
C CYS A 122 22.62 -3.74 2.43
N GLN A 123 23.13 -4.93 2.07
CA GLN A 123 23.53 -5.24 0.71
C GLN A 123 22.50 -6.17 0.02
N PRO A 124 21.71 -5.64 -0.94
CA PRO A 124 20.75 -6.43 -1.71
C PRO A 124 21.47 -7.47 -2.59
N ALA A 125 21.04 -8.74 -2.49
CA ALA A 125 21.60 -9.86 -3.23
C ALA A 125 20.60 -10.50 -4.20
N ALA A 126 19.29 -10.47 -3.89
CA ALA A 126 18.24 -11.04 -4.74
C ALA A 126 16.94 -10.28 -4.63
N ALA A 127 16.14 -10.28 -5.70
CA ALA A 127 14.75 -9.86 -5.70
C ALA A 127 13.86 -11.06 -6.03
N GLN A 128 12.70 -11.17 -5.38
CA GLN A 128 11.79 -12.30 -5.54
C GLN A 128 10.33 -11.87 -5.46
N LEU A 129 9.45 -12.63 -6.14
CA LEU A 129 8.03 -12.67 -5.83
C LEU A 129 7.84 -13.51 -4.57
N LEU A 130 7.27 -12.92 -3.52
CA LEU A 130 6.91 -13.68 -2.33
C LEU A 130 5.59 -14.41 -2.53
N TRP A 131 4.56 -13.72 -3.02
CA TRP A 131 3.27 -14.29 -3.39
C TRP A 131 2.52 -13.41 -4.40
N GLN A 132 1.55 -14.00 -5.10
CA GLN A 132 0.58 -13.31 -5.95
C GLN A 132 -0.81 -13.96 -5.82
N THR A 133 -1.86 -13.18 -6.06
CA THR A 133 -3.25 -13.66 -5.94
C THR A 133 -3.76 -14.37 -7.19
N THR A 134 -3.10 -14.18 -8.33
CA THR A 134 -3.42 -14.84 -9.60
C THR A 134 -2.16 -15.49 -10.13
N SER A 135 -2.22 -16.80 -10.38
CA SER A 135 -1.08 -17.57 -10.91
C SER A 135 -0.61 -17.01 -12.25
N GLY A 136 0.69 -16.77 -12.36
CA GLY A 136 1.32 -16.29 -13.60
C GLY A 136 1.10 -14.78 -13.90
N MET A 137 0.46 -14.02 -13.03
CA MET A 137 0.29 -12.58 -13.19
C MET A 137 1.66 -11.88 -13.25
N ILE A 138 2.55 -12.18 -12.31
CA ILE A 138 3.97 -11.82 -12.35
C ILE A 138 4.75 -13.04 -12.82
N SER A 139 5.50 -12.90 -13.92
CA SER A 139 6.23 -14.01 -14.53
C SER A 139 7.74 -13.97 -14.32
N THR A 140 8.31 -12.79 -14.10
CA THR A 140 9.75 -12.63 -13.82
C THR A 140 9.97 -11.57 -12.75
N VAL A 141 10.99 -11.79 -11.92
CA VAL A 141 11.47 -10.79 -10.94
C VAL A 141 12.98 -10.90 -10.90
N SER A 142 13.67 -9.77 -10.98
CA SER A 142 15.13 -9.71 -10.92
C SER A 142 15.62 -8.46 -10.22
N LEU A 143 16.80 -8.55 -9.65
CA LEU A 143 17.56 -7.41 -9.16
C LEU A 143 18.42 -6.90 -10.32
N VAL A 144 18.34 -5.59 -10.63
CA VAL A 144 19.10 -4.98 -11.72
C VAL A 144 19.85 -3.74 -11.21
N GLU A 145 20.97 -3.46 -11.85
CA GLU A 145 21.75 -2.25 -11.55
C GLU A 145 21.06 -1.01 -12.11
N GLY A 146 21.21 0.13 -11.43
CA GLY A 146 20.79 1.45 -11.87
C GLY A 146 21.92 2.48 -11.69
N GLY A 147 21.65 3.73 -12.07
CA GLY A 147 22.69 4.78 -12.01
C GLY A 147 23.04 5.22 -10.60
N ASP A 148 22.08 5.19 -9.68
CA ASP A 148 22.19 5.69 -8.30
C ASP A 148 21.89 4.64 -7.22
N CYS A 149 21.16 3.61 -7.57
CA CYS A 149 20.85 2.46 -6.72
C CYS A 149 20.42 1.27 -7.58
N LYS A 150 20.30 0.11 -6.95
CA LYS A 150 19.68 -1.08 -7.57
C LYS A 150 18.17 -0.93 -7.67
N TYR A 151 17.58 -1.71 -8.57
CA TYR A 151 16.13 -1.75 -8.84
C TYR A 151 15.62 -3.18 -8.75
N ILE A 152 14.37 -3.35 -8.37
CA ILE A 152 13.60 -4.54 -8.73
C ILE A 152 13.02 -4.30 -10.12
N GLN A 153 13.30 -5.23 -11.05
CA GLN A 153 12.65 -5.31 -12.36
C GLN A 153 11.76 -6.54 -12.39
N PHE A 154 10.56 -6.42 -12.94
CA PHE A 154 9.59 -7.52 -13.01
C PHE A 154 8.71 -7.40 -14.26
N THR A 155 8.11 -8.52 -14.65
CA THR A 155 7.19 -8.57 -15.80
C THR A 155 5.79 -8.94 -15.31
N VAL A 156 4.80 -8.10 -15.64
CA VAL A 156 3.37 -8.39 -15.51
C VAL A 156 2.90 -8.99 -16.83
N SER A 157 2.48 -10.25 -16.82
CA SER A 157 2.03 -10.97 -18.02
C SER A 157 0.59 -10.69 -18.37
N SER A 158 -0.24 -10.42 -17.34
CA SER A 158 -1.66 -10.11 -17.50
C SER A 158 -2.16 -9.26 -16.34
N ILE A 159 -3.17 -8.44 -16.59
CA ILE A 159 -4.00 -7.81 -15.55
C ILE A 159 -5.28 -8.62 -15.46
N PRO A 160 -5.56 -9.26 -14.31
CA PRO A 160 -6.82 -10.00 -14.14
C PRO A 160 -8.02 -9.05 -14.19
N ASP A 161 -9.14 -9.48 -14.79
CA ASP A 161 -10.39 -8.70 -14.81
C ASP A 161 -10.91 -8.39 -13.40
N THR A 162 -10.53 -9.21 -12.43
CA THR A 162 -10.87 -9.05 -11.01
C THR A 162 -9.85 -8.22 -10.24
N ASN A 163 -8.84 -7.65 -10.88
CA ASN A 163 -7.62 -7.12 -10.29
C ASN A 163 -6.76 -8.22 -9.64
N GLY A 164 -5.57 -7.85 -9.18
CA GLY A 164 -4.70 -8.79 -8.49
C GLY A 164 -3.58 -8.10 -7.74
N ASP A 165 -3.10 -8.78 -6.71
CA ASP A 165 -2.02 -8.33 -5.84
C ASP A 165 -0.82 -9.26 -5.92
N ALA A 166 0.37 -8.68 -5.82
CA ALA A 166 1.60 -9.41 -5.66
C ALA A 166 2.52 -8.72 -4.66
N LEU A 167 3.24 -9.47 -3.85
CA LEU A 167 4.24 -8.93 -2.94
C LEU A 167 5.64 -9.26 -3.45
N LEU A 168 6.38 -8.24 -3.84
CA LEU A 168 7.78 -8.35 -4.20
C LEU A 168 8.68 -8.03 -3.02
N VAL A 169 9.80 -8.73 -2.91
CA VAL A 169 10.78 -8.56 -1.84
C VAL A 169 12.19 -8.45 -2.37
N VAL A 170 13.03 -7.70 -1.64
CA VAL A 170 14.48 -7.72 -1.81
C VAL A 170 15.10 -8.44 -0.62
N LYS A 171 16.13 -9.27 -0.88
CA LYS A 171 16.82 -10.07 0.13
C LYS A 171 18.31 -9.78 0.16
N ASP A 172 18.90 -9.93 1.34
CA ASP A 172 20.35 -10.00 1.50
C ASP A 172 20.94 -11.36 1.09
N SER A 173 22.27 -11.50 1.16
CA SER A 173 22.96 -12.76 0.84
C SER A 173 22.66 -13.91 1.82
N GLY A 174 22.16 -13.59 3.02
CA GLY A 174 21.71 -14.56 4.02
C GLY A 174 20.26 -15.02 3.79
N GLY A 175 19.58 -14.48 2.77
CA GLY A 175 18.19 -14.80 2.45
C GLY A 175 17.16 -14.03 3.28
N ASN A 176 17.57 -13.10 4.15
CA ASN A 176 16.64 -12.29 4.93
C ASN A 176 15.98 -11.24 4.05
N ILE A 177 14.68 -11.05 4.20
CA ILE A 177 13.95 -9.97 3.53
C ILE A 177 14.38 -8.64 4.13
N MET A 178 14.86 -7.74 3.29
CA MET A 178 15.28 -6.39 3.65
C MET A 178 14.14 -5.38 3.55
N TRP A 179 13.25 -5.56 2.56
CA TRP A 179 12.05 -4.76 2.33
C TRP A 179 11.10 -5.46 1.38
N SER A 180 9.85 -4.99 1.32
CA SER A 180 8.78 -5.53 0.49
C SER A 180 7.91 -4.41 -0.09
N TRP A 181 7.32 -4.67 -1.26
CA TRP A 181 6.43 -3.76 -1.97
C TRP A 181 5.22 -4.50 -2.50
N LEU A 182 4.05 -3.90 -2.34
CA LEU A 182 2.82 -4.36 -2.97
C LEU A 182 2.78 -3.90 -4.44
N ILE A 183 2.56 -4.82 -5.35
CA ILE A 183 2.22 -4.53 -6.73
C ILE A 183 0.73 -4.78 -6.89
N TRP A 184 -0.02 -3.72 -7.12
CA TRP A 184 -1.45 -3.77 -7.33
C TRP A 184 -1.76 -3.68 -8.82
N CYS A 185 -2.18 -4.80 -9.41
CA CYS A 185 -2.51 -4.93 -10.82
C CYS A 185 -4.01 -4.67 -11.01
N THR A 186 -4.37 -3.53 -11.62
CA THR A 186 -5.76 -3.13 -11.81
C THR A 186 -5.94 -2.27 -13.05
N SER A 187 -7.04 -2.47 -13.78
CA SER A 187 -7.49 -1.59 -14.86
C SER A 187 -8.49 -0.52 -14.38
N ASP A 188 -8.94 -0.60 -13.12
CA ASP A 188 -9.97 0.28 -12.58
C ASP A 188 -9.47 1.71 -12.39
N ALA A 189 -10.34 2.69 -12.56
CA ALA A 189 -10.04 4.08 -12.23
C ALA A 189 -10.01 4.24 -10.71
N LEU A 190 -8.87 4.69 -10.16
CA LEU A 190 -8.66 4.75 -8.71
C LEU A 190 -9.06 6.09 -8.07
N GLY A 191 -9.62 7.01 -8.84
CA GLY A 191 -10.05 8.32 -8.36
C GLY A 191 -8.89 9.31 -8.17
N PRO A 192 -8.99 10.33 -7.33
CA PRO A 192 -9.76 10.39 -6.09
C PRO A 192 -11.21 10.88 -6.26
N GLU A 193 -12.05 10.53 -5.28
CA GLU A 193 -13.34 11.15 -5.06
C GLU A 193 -13.31 11.98 -3.78
N THR A 194 -13.82 13.22 -3.85
CA THR A 194 -13.79 14.13 -2.71
C THR A 194 -14.94 13.87 -1.76
N PHE A 195 -14.62 13.46 -0.54
CA PHE A 195 -15.55 13.32 0.56
C PHE A 195 -15.44 14.53 1.47
N LYS A 196 -16.58 15.02 1.94
CA LYS A 196 -16.65 16.04 3.00
C LYS A 196 -16.81 15.36 4.35
N ASN A 197 -16.01 15.78 5.31
CA ASN A 197 -16.20 15.37 6.68
C ASN A 197 -17.37 16.16 7.32
N TYR A 198 -17.66 15.89 8.60
CA TYR A 198 -18.75 16.57 9.33
C TYR A 198 -18.59 18.10 9.43
N THR A 199 -17.38 18.62 9.34
CA THR A 199 -17.09 20.07 9.38
C THR A 199 -16.80 20.65 7.98
N ASP A 200 -17.28 19.99 6.91
CA ASP A 200 -17.12 20.39 5.51
C ASP A 200 -15.68 20.44 4.98
N VAL A 201 -14.71 19.89 5.72
CA VAL A 201 -13.34 19.70 5.19
C VAL A 201 -13.33 18.60 4.17
N GLU A 202 -12.64 18.83 3.04
CA GLU A 202 -12.58 17.92 1.91
C GLU A 202 -11.42 16.92 2.05
N TYR A 203 -11.73 15.63 1.84
CA TYR A 203 -10.79 14.52 1.83
C TYR A 203 -10.92 13.77 0.50
N PRO A 204 -9.94 13.89 -0.41
CA PRO A 204 -9.95 13.17 -1.67
C PRO A 204 -9.54 11.70 -1.44
N LEU A 205 -10.51 10.82 -1.20
CA LEU A 205 -10.28 9.39 -0.98
C LEU A 205 -10.21 8.66 -2.33
N MET A 206 -9.39 7.61 -2.38
CA MET A 206 -9.40 6.69 -3.51
C MET A 206 -10.78 6.05 -3.68
N THR A 207 -11.18 5.76 -4.92
CA THR A 207 -12.47 5.10 -5.20
C THR A 207 -12.53 3.68 -4.65
N GLU A 208 -11.37 3.04 -4.49
CA GLU A 208 -11.23 1.65 -4.04
C GLU A 208 -10.31 1.52 -2.83
N ASN A 209 -10.44 0.42 -2.10
CA ASN A 209 -9.50 0.06 -1.06
C ASN A 209 -8.14 -0.29 -1.67
N LEU A 210 -7.08 -0.06 -0.92
CA LEU A 210 -5.73 -0.45 -1.31
C LEU A 210 -5.67 -1.97 -1.56
N GLY A 211 -5.22 -2.37 -2.75
CA GLY A 211 -5.18 -3.76 -3.14
C GLY A 211 -6.57 -4.39 -3.36
N ALA A 212 -7.57 -3.61 -3.80
CA ALA A 212 -8.91 -4.13 -4.02
C ALA A 212 -8.94 -5.18 -5.14
N ILE A 213 -9.57 -6.32 -4.83
CA ILE A 213 -9.83 -7.43 -5.74
C ILE A 213 -11.34 -7.62 -5.84
N TRP A 214 -11.87 -7.71 -7.06
CA TRP A 214 -13.28 -7.97 -7.29
C TRP A 214 -13.61 -9.45 -7.19
N ASN A 215 -14.83 -9.79 -6.80
CA ASN A 215 -15.36 -11.11 -7.10
C ASN A 215 -15.55 -11.26 -8.63
N ALA A 216 -15.70 -12.50 -9.11
CA ALA A 216 -15.81 -12.78 -10.55
C ALA A 216 -16.98 -12.05 -11.23
N ALA A 217 -18.07 -11.77 -10.51
CA ALA A 217 -19.22 -11.03 -11.03
C ALA A 217 -19.04 -9.49 -10.94
N ARG A 218 -17.92 -8.99 -10.38
CA ARG A 218 -17.63 -7.58 -10.12
C ARG A 218 -18.75 -6.85 -9.34
N THR A 219 -19.41 -7.55 -8.44
CA THR A 219 -20.49 -7.01 -7.60
C THR A 219 -20.03 -6.68 -6.18
N ASN A 220 -18.88 -7.19 -5.76
CA ASN A 220 -18.28 -6.91 -4.48
C ASN A 220 -16.76 -6.94 -4.55
N GLN A 221 -16.13 -6.15 -3.68
CA GLN A 221 -14.68 -6.05 -3.56
C GLN A 221 -14.20 -6.64 -2.24
N TYR A 222 -13.00 -7.18 -2.29
CA TYR A 222 -12.21 -7.62 -1.15
C TYR A 222 -10.82 -7.02 -1.26
N ASN A 223 -10.08 -6.97 -0.15
CA ASN A 223 -8.77 -6.34 -0.12
C ASN A 223 -7.88 -6.98 0.96
N PRO A 224 -6.57 -6.76 0.91
CA PRO A 224 -5.68 -7.09 2.00
C PRO A 224 -5.98 -6.24 3.24
N HIS A 225 -5.64 -6.79 4.41
CA HIS A 225 -5.67 -6.07 5.68
C HIS A 225 -4.27 -5.67 6.11
N PHE A 226 -4.16 -4.56 6.83
CA PHE A 226 -2.89 -4.02 7.35
C PHE A 226 -2.98 -3.89 8.87
N GLN A 227 -1.91 -4.22 9.58
CA GLN A 227 -1.79 -3.87 10.99
C GLN A 227 -1.36 -2.42 11.11
N TRP A 228 -1.89 -1.71 12.11
CA TRP A 228 -1.63 -0.27 12.23
C TRP A 228 -0.13 0.04 12.35
N GLY A 229 0.36 0.93 11.51
CA GLY A 229 1.77 1.28 11.45
C GLY A 229 2.64 0.36 10.59
N ARG A 230 2.10 -0.75 10.03
CA ARG A 230 2.82 -1.62 9.08
C ARG A 230 2.52 -1.26 7.64
N LYS A 231 3.52 -1.41 6.79
CA LYS A 231 3.42 -1.25 5.32
C LYS A 231 2.97 -2.53 4.60
N ASP A 232 3.06 -3.68 5.27
CA ASP A 232 2.92 -4.98 4.62
C ASP A 232 1.45 -5.43 4.61
N PRO A 233 0.92 -5.80 3.43
CA PRO A 233 -0.41 -6.36 3.30
C PRO A 233 -0.46 -7.79 3.83
N MET A 234 -1.47 -8.09 4.63
CA MET A 234 -1.87 -9.47 4.89
C MET A 234 -2.65 -9.99 3.68
N ALA A 235 -2.57 -11.29 3.41
CA ALA A 235 -3.25 -11.88 2.27
C ALA A 235 -4.72 -11.41 2.16
N PRO A 236 -5.19 -11.02 0.96
CA PRO A 236 -6.56 -10.57 0.76
C PRO A 236 -7.59 -11.62 1.18
N VAL A 237 -8.76 -11.16 1.59
CA VAL A 237 -9.90 -12.04 1.84
C VAL A 237 -10.56 -12.45 0.54
N ASN A 238 -11.33 -13.53 0.55
CA ASN A 238 -12.23 -13.90 -0.52
C ASN A 238 -13.70 -13.72 -0.09
N GLY A 239 -14.62 -13.87 -1.02
CA GLY A 239 -16.06 -13.68 -0.75
C GLY A 239 -16.71 -14.69 0.20
N SER A 240 -16.02 -15.76 0.55
CA SER A 240 -16.50 -16.78 1.49
C SER A 240 -16.00 -16.58 2.93
N GLY A 241 -15.33 -15.45 3.21
CA GLY A 241 -14.77 -15.18 4.53
C GLY A 241 -13.44 -15.88 4.80
N SER A 242 -12.82 -16.44 3.79
CA SER A 242 -11.51 -17.08 3.86
C SER A 242 -10.45 -16.19 3.20
N GLN A 243 -9.19 -16.55 3.36
CA GLN A 243 -8.08 -15.93 2.65
C GLN A 243 -8.10 -16.38 1.17
N CYS A 244 -7.75 -15.47 0.26
CA CYS A 244 -7.52 -15.83 -1.14
C CYS A 244 -6.41 -16.87 -1.26
N THR A 245 -6.50 -17.76 -2.25
CA THR A 245 -5.38 -18.61 -2.61
C THR A 245 -4.25 -17.73 -3.13
N LEU A 246 -3.06 -17.95 -2.63
CA LEU A 246 -1.85 -17.27 -3.07
C LEU A 246 -0.96 -18.24 -3.85
N TYR A 247 -0.17 -17.71 -4.78
CA TYR A 247 0.70 -18.49 -5.65
C TYR A 247 2.14 -17.99 -5.60
N ASP A 248 3.09 -18.88 -5.77
CA ASP A 248 4.51 -18.56 -6.01
C ASP A 248 4.75 -18.19 -7.49
N ILE A 249 6.00 -17.91 -7.84
CA ILE A 249 6.39 -17.56 -9.21
C ILE A 249 6.20 -18.71 -10.22
N ASN A 250 6.18 -19.95 -9.75
CA ASN A 250 6.00 -21.15 -10.57
C ASN A 250 4.52 -21.56 -10.69
N GLY A 251 3.60 -20.82 -10.05
CA GLY A 251 2.17 -21.12 -10.03
C GLY A 251 1.75 -22.15 -8.99
N ASN A 252 2.64 -22.57 -8.10
CA ASN A 252 2.27 -23.44 -6.99
C ASN A 252 1.58 -22.62 -5.88
N THR A 253 0.70 -23.26 -5.12
CA THR A 253 0.06 -22.63 -3.96
C THR A 253 1.12 -22.18 -2.95
N TYR A 254 1.11 -20.89 -2.62
CA TYR A 254 1.96 -20.32 -1.58
C TYR A 254 1.34 -20.54 -0.19
N THR A 255 2.06 -21.24 0.67
CA THR A 255 1.61 -21.60 2.03
C THR A 255 2.37 -20.86 3.13
N GLY A 256 3.21 -19.89 2.77
CA GLY A 256 4.08 -19.18 3.72
C GLY A 256 3.40 -18.09 4.54
N PHE A 257 2.08 -17.85 4.36
CA PHE A 257 1.34 -16.92 5.21
C PHE A 257 1.05 -17.57 6.56
N GLY A 258 1.34 -16.85 7.65
CA GLY A 258 1.18 -17.39 8.99
C GLY A 258 0.96 -16.33 10.06
N VAL A 259 1.05 -16.76 11.31
CA VAL A 259 0.86 -15.93 12.50
C VAL A 259 2.11 -16.01 13.36
N ARG A 260 2.62 -14.88 13.83
CA ARG A 260 3.72 -14.78 14.78
C ARG A 260 3.15 -14.69 16.19
N GLY A 261 3.33 -15.77 16.95
CA GLY A 261 2.97 -15.87 18.34
C GLY A 261 1.49 -16.11 18.60
N THR A 262 1.15 -16.12 19.88
CA THR A 262 -0.21 -16.19 20.40
C THR A 262 -0.58 -14.87 21.07
N ASP A 263 -1.83 -14.69 21.44
CA ASP A 263 -2.28 -13.48 22.13
C ASP A 263 -1.53 -13.28 23.46
N CYS A 264 -1.01 -12.09 23.69
CA CYS A 264 -0.28 -11.68 24.90
C CYS A 264 0.95 -12.53 25.24
N ASP A 265 1.66 -13.09 24.27
CA ASP A 265 2.80 -13.98 24.51
C ASP A 265 4.14 -13.28 24.80
N GLN A 266 4.19 -11.96 24.69
CA GLN A 266 5.37 -11.11 24.93
C GLN A 266 6.67 -11.62 24.28
N LEU A 267 6.57 -12.20 23.08
CA LEU A 267 7.73 -12.66 22.34
C LEU A 267 8.68 -11.51 22.02
N SER A 268 9.94 -11.60 22.47
CA SER A 268 10.98 -10.62 22.19
C SER A 268 11.26 -10.44 20.67
N THR A 269 10.84 -11.40 19.87
CA THR A 269 10.93 -11.35 18.39
C THR A 269 9.79 -10.58 17.74
N LYS A 270 8.80 -10.07 18.46
CA LYS A 270 7.78 -9.16 17.93
C LYS A 270 8.32 -7.74 17.79
N THR A 271 9.34 -7.54 16.97
CA THR A 271 9.95 -6.24 16.70
C THR A 271 9.59 -5.73 15.31
N VAL A 272 9.79 -4.44 15.08
CA VAL A 272 9.62 -3.83 13.75
C VAL A 272 10.56 -4.47 12.72
N ALA A 273 11.81 -4.74 13.11
CA ALA A 273 12.78 -5.41 12.24
C ALA A 273 12.33 -6.83 11.85
N GLU A 274 11.79 -7.58 12.80
CA GLU A 274 11.23 -8.91 12.52
C GLU A 274 9.98 -8.82 11.62
N ALA A 275 9.14 -7.80 11.79
CA ALA A 275 8.01 -7.60 10.89
C ALA A 275 8.45 -7.27 9.46
N ILE A 276 9.52 -6.49 9.28
CA ILE A 276 10.12 -6.21 7.96
C ILE A 276 10.65 -7.49 7.31
N LYS A 277 11.33 -8.35 8.07
CA LYS A 277 11.85 -9.65 7.58
C LYS A 277 10.75 -10.66 7.27
N ASN A 278 9.56 -10.49 7.86
CA ASN A 278 8.44 -11.42 7.76
C ASN A 278 7.15 -10.71 7.34
N PRO A 279 7.10 -10.13 6.11
CA PRO A 279 5.93 -9.38 5.63
C PRO A 279 4.69 -10.25 5.45
N ASN A 280 4.85 -11.58 5.41
CA ASN A 280 3.82 -12.60 5.28
C ASN A 280 3.29 -13.13 6.63
N LEU A 281 3.77 -12.59 7.76
CA LEU A 281 3.30 -13.00 9.08
C LEU A 281 2.42 -11.92 9.72
N PHE A 282 1.26 -12.34 10.23
CA PHE A 282 0.44 -11.54 11.13
C PHE A 282 1.03 -11.63 12.54
N PHE A 283 1.28 -10.50 13.18
CA PHE A 283 1.82 -10.43 14.54
C PHE A 283 0.67 -10.25 15.54
N THR A 284 0.44 -11.22 16.40
CA THR A 284 -0.58 -11.12 17.44
C THR A 284 -0.21 -10.06 18.47
N ARG A 285 -1.18 -9.64 19.28
CA ARG A 285 -0.98 -8.67 20.35
C ARG A 285 0.17 -9.07 21.28
N TYR A 286 1.06 -8.12 21.58
CA TYR A 286 2.25 -8.38 22.43
C TYR A 286 1.87 -8.52 23.89
N ASP A 287 1.07 -7.59 24.45
CA ASP A 287 0.63 -7.59 25.83
C ASP A 287 -0.76 -6.95 26.01
N ASP A 288 -1.31 -7.04 27.23
CA ASP A 288 -2.62 -6.46 27.61
C ASP A 288 -2.57 -4.96 27.93
N THR A 289 -1.40 -4.33 27.92
CA THR A 289 -1.23 -2.92 28.26
C THR A 289 -1.16 -2.05 27.01
N SER A 290 -0.22 -2.39 26.12
CA SER A 290 -0.01 -1.63 24.89
C SER A 290 -0.94 -2.06 23.77
N HIS A 291 -1.41 -3.31 23.77
CA HIS A 291 -2.23 -3.91 22.70
C HIS A 291 -1.60 -3.80 21.30
N ASN A 292 -0.28 -3.65 21.25
CA ASN A 292 0.49 -3.50 20.03
C ASN A 292 0.90 -4.87 19.46
N TRP A 293 1.16 -4.92 18.16
CA TRP A 293 1.71 -6.09 17.50
C TRP A 293 3.24 -6.23 17.67
N ASN A 294 3.90 -5.26 18.29
CA ASN A 294 5.35 -5.21 18.49
C ASN A 294 5.71 -4.80 19.94
N THR A 295 6.99 -4.89 20.26
CA THR A 295 7.54 -4.56 21.59
C THR A 295 7.56 -3.08 21.93
N LEU A 296 7.26 -2.19 20.99
CA LEU A 296 7.24 -0.74 21.23
C LEU A 296 5.99 -0.34 22.00
N THR A 297 6.15 0.49 23.01
CA THR A 297 5.01 1.07 23.75
C THR A 297 4.45 2.32 23.06
N ARG A 298 5.27 2.99 22.25
CA ARG A 298 4.91 4.23 21.54
C ARG A 298 5.49 4.21 20.14
N PHE A 299 4.65 4.43 19.10
CA PHE A 299 5.05 4.54 17.69
C PHE A 299 3.98 5.28 16.89
N ASN A 300 3.47 6.39 17.43
CA ASN A 300 2.39 7.16 16.81
C ASN A 300 2.75 7.68 15.41
N ASN A 301 4.04 7.84 15.15
CA ASN A 301 4.58 8.39 13.91
C ASN A 301 4.72 7.41 12.74
N PHE A 302 4.32 6.15 12.87
CA PHE A 302 4.63 5.15 11.82
C PHE A 302 3.93 5.39 10.49
N TRP A 303 2.74 5.98 10.47
CA TRP A 303 2.08 6.36 9.22
C TRP A 303 2.08 7.87 8.96
N ASN A 304 2.28 8.68 10.01
CA ASN A 304 2.40 10.12 9.91
C ASN A 304 3.50 10.61 10.86
N ALA A 305 4.64 11.01 10.32
CA ALA A 305 5.80 11.45 11.10
C ALA A 305 5.54 12.70 11.96
N ALA A 306 4.52 13.49 11.66
CA ALA A 306 4.13 14.64 12.46
C ALA A 306 3.40 14.26 13.77
N LEU A 307 2.91 13.02 13.92
CA LEU A 307 2.18 12.61 15.11
C LEU A 307 3.13 12.37 16.29
N ASN A 308 2.99 13.16 17.33
CA ASN A 308 3.81 13.13 18.55
C ASN A 308 3.03 12.98 19.85
N ALA A 309 1.69 12.95 19.79
CA ALA A 309 0.83 12.83 20.96
C ALA A 309 -0.36 11.88 20.69
N ASP A 310 -0.90 11.30 21.75
CA ASP A 310 -2.14 10.53 21.71
C ASP A 310 -3.33 11.47 21.49
N GLY A 311 -4.34 11.00 20.78
CA GLY A 311 -5.54 11.78 20.48
C GLY A 311 -5.30 13.04 19.65
N ALA A 312 -4.07 13.24 19.20
CA ALA A 312 -3.66 14.45 18.51
C ALA A 312 -3.92 14.38 17.03
N ASN A 313 -4.10 15.52 16.54
CA ASN A 313 -4.06 16.09 15.20
C ASN A 313 -4.49 15.18 14.05
N ASP A 314 -5.75 15.35 13.69
CA ASP A 314 -6.37 14.78 12.52
C ASP A 314 -6.29 15.71 11.29
N ASP A 315 -5.34 16.64 11.28
CA ASP A 315 -5.16 17.57 10.16
C ASP A 315 -4.31 16.94 9.06
N GLN A 316 -4.98 16.52 7.98
CA GLN A 316 -4.33 15.93 6.82
C GLN A 316 -3.31 16.89 6.17
N SER A 317 -3.49 18.20 6.26
CA SER A 317 -2.62 19.21 5.63
C SER A 317 -1.22 19.27 6.25
N THR A 318 -1.08 18.83 7.52
CA THR A 318 0.20 18.79 8.22
C THR A 318 0.79 17.39 8.29
N ALA A 319 0.13 16.41 7.70
CA ALA A 319 0.56 15.03 7.75
C ALA A 319 1.81 14.79 6.88
N ILE A 320 2.75 14.03 7.42
CA ILE A 320 3.98 13.63 6.74
C ILE A 320 3.94 12.12 6.52
N LYS A 321 3.71 11.72 5.29
CA LYS A 321 3.72 10.31 4.88
C LYS A 321 5.09 9.69 5.15
N THR A 322 5.11 8.54 5.81
CA THR A 322 6.35 7.85 6.20
C THR A 322 6.71 6.69 5.28
N ILE A 323 7.88 6.11 5.52
CA ILE A 323 8.31 4.88 4.85
C ILE A 323 7.47 3.65 5.21
N TYR A 324 6.71 3.68 6.31
CA TYR A 324 5.82 2.57 6.69
C TYR A 324 4.37 2.78 6.22
N ASP A 325 4.03 3.90 5.61
CA ASP A 325 2.72 4.11 4.99
C ASP A 325 2.57 3.17 3.77
N PRO A 326 1.50 2.35 3.69
CA PRO A 326 1.33 1.37 2.62
C PRO A 326 0.89 1.97 1.28
N CYS A 327 0.40 3.22 1.27
CA CYS A 327 -0.28 3.79 0.10
C CYS A 327 0.66 4.11 -1.08
N PRO A 328 0.16 4.15 -2.31
CA PRO A 328 0.94 4.49 -3.49
C PRO A 328 1.39 5.96 -3.50
N VAL A 329 2.20 6.31 -4.49
CA VAL A 329 2.68 7.70 -4.72
C VAL A 329 1.50 8.67 -4.81
N GLY A 330 1.60 9.81 -4.13
CA GLY A 330 0.56 10.85 -4.12
C GLY A 330 -0.65 10.55 -3.23
N TYR A 331 -0.64 9.40 -2.56
CA TYR A 331 -1.66 9.00 -1.59
C TYR A 331 -1.00 8.58 -0.27
N MET A 332 -1.74 8.72 0.82
CA MET A 332 -1.31 8.32 2.16
C MET A 332 -2.50 7.78 2.96
N MET A 333 -2.24 7.27 4.14
CA MET A 333 -3.29 6.92 5.10
C MET A 333 -4.15 8.14 5.39
N PRO A 334 -5.50 8.00 5.50
CA PRO A 334 -6.38 9.12 5.81
C PRO A 334 -6.25 9.55 7.29
N ALA A 335 -6.54 10.82 7.56
CA ALA A 335 -6.82 11.30 8.90
C ALA A 335 -8.10 10.63 9.47
N ALA A 336 -8.21 10.49 10.78
CA ALA A 336 -9.42 9.92 11.39
C ALA A 336 -10.68 10.72 11.05
N ARG A 337 -10.58 12.05 11.00
CA ARG A 337 -11.71 12.93 10.67
C ARG A 337 -12.18 12.83 9.22
N ALA A 338 -11.43 12.18 8.33
CA ALA A 338 -11.85 11.97 6.95
C ALA A 338 -13.18 11.19 6.85
N PHE A 339 -13.48 10.35 7.85
CA PHE A 339 -14.68 9.53 7.88
C PHE A 339 -15.86 10.15 8.64
N THR A 340 -15.68 11.30 9.33
CA THR A 340 -16.76 11.85 10.20
C THR A 340 -18.01 12.29 9.43
N GLY A 341 -17.90 12.58 8.14
CA GLY A 341 -19.04 12.83 7.27
C GLY A 341 -19.91 11.60 6.97
N PHE A 342 -19.52 10.39 7.40
CA PHE A 342 -20.30 9.17 7.18
C PHE A 342 -21.48 9.04 8.17
N SER A 343 -21.52 9.88 9.20
CA SER A 343 -22.72 10.12 10.00
C SER A 343 -23.12 11.60 9.95
N SER A 344 -24.42 11.87 10.09
CA SER A 344 -24.95 13.25 10.09
C SER A 344 -24.58 14.04 11.35
N THR A 345 -24.04 13.39 12.37
CA THR A 345 -23.60 13.99 13.63
C THR A 345 -22.08 14.12 13.76
N GLY A 346 -21.32 13.53 12.82
CA GLY A 346 -19.86 13.43 12.90
C GLY A 346 -19.35 12.46 13.96
N SER A 347 -20.25 11.76 14.65
CA SER A 347 -19.96 10.87 15.79
C SER A 347 -20.40 9.45 15.50
N ASN A 348 -19.92 8.50 16.32
CA ASN A 348 -20.37 7.12 16.32
C ASN A 348 -21.88 7.03 16.58
N THR A 349 -22.60 6.28 15.77
CA THR A 349 -24.07 6.18 15.86
C THR A 349 -24.58 4.78 15.49
N SER A 350 -25.63 4.35 16.19
CA SER A 350 -26.45 3.18 15.89
C SER A 350 -27.84 3.59 15.40
N ASP A 351 -28.12 4.87 15.24
CA ASP A 351 -29.36 5.38 14.67
C ASP A 351 -29.25 5.43 13.14
N ALA A 352 -29.98 4.54 12.47
CA ALA A 352 -29.96 4.43 11.01
C ALA A 352 -30.39 5.72 10.29
N THR A 353 -31.14 6.61 10.94
CA THR A 353 -31.52 7.92 10.38
C THR A 353 -30.36 8.90 10.30
N GLN A 354 -29.27 8.60 10.99
CA GLN A 354 -28.04 9.40 11.02
C GLN A 354 -26.96 8.87 10.09
N PHE A 355 -27.20 7.75 9.38
CA PHE A 355 -26.23 7.20 8.44
C PHE A 355 -26.23 8.01 7.14
N ASN A 356 -25.09 8.56 6.75
CA ASN A 356 -24.91 9.23 5.47
C ASN A 356 -24.62 8.22 4.36
N VAL A 357 -25.61 7.39 4.02
CA VAL A 357 -25.49 6.30 3.05
C VAL A 357 -26.55 6.39 1.96
N VAL A 358 -26.33 5.66 0.87
CA VAL A 358 -27.26 5.49 -0.24
C VAL A 358 -27.67 4.02 -0.34
N GLY A 359 -28.97 3.77 -0.43
CA GLY A 359 -29.54 2.43 -0.56
C GLY A 359 -29.54 1.67 0.76
N SER A 360 -29.43 0.35 0.68
CA SER A 360 -29.40 -0.58 1.82
C SER A 360 -28.06 -1.29 1.93
N PHE A 361 -27.74 -1.79 3.12
CA PHE A 361 -26.52 -2.56 3.35
C PHE A 361 -26.54 -3.86 2.50
N SER A 362 -25.47 -4.02 1.71
CA SER A 362 -25.26 -5.23 0.92
C SER A 362 -23.75 -5.53 0.85
N GLN A 363 -23.25 -6.27 1.84
CA GLN A 363 -21.82 -6.55 2.03
C GLN A 363 -20.94 -5.28 2.07
N GLY A 364 -21.55 -4.17 2.47
CA GLY A 364 -20.95 -2.85 2.58
C GLY A 364 -21.98 -1.74 2.48
N TRP A 365 -21.52 -0.51 2.60
CA TRP A 365 -22.32 0.69 2.42
C TRP A 365 -21.82 1.53 1.24
N LYS A 366 -22.73 2.24 0.57
CA LYS A 366 -22.40 3.37 -0.29
C LYS A 366 -22.46 4.63 0.55
N PHE A 367 -21.34 5.11 1.07
CA PHE A 367 -21.28 6.35 1.82
C PHE A 367 -21.37 7.56 0.88
N LYS A 368 -22.14 8.56 1.29
CA LYS A 368 -22.28 9.82 0.58
C LYS A 368 -20.98 10.63 0.67
N ARG A 369 -20.55 11.24 -0.44
CA ARG A 369 -19.41 12.15 -0.49
C ARG A 369 -19.72 13.50 0.16
N ASN A 370 -21.00 13.89 0.14
CA ASN A 370 -21.55 15.09 0.79
C ASN A 370 -23.06 14.91 0.96
N ALA A 371 -23.74 15.85 1.62
CA ALA A 371 -25.18 15.74 1.96
C ALA A 371 -26.10 15.60 0.73
N SER A 372 -25.73 16.13 -0.42
CA SER A 372 -26.54 16.07 -1.68
C SER A 372 -26.21 14.88 -2.58
N ASP A 373 -25.21 14.07 -2.24
CA ASP A 373 -24.80 12.93 -3.08
C ASP A 373 -25.86 11.82 -3.09
N ALA A 374 -26.40 11.56 -4.29
CA ALA A 374 -27.41 10.54 -4.50
C ALA A 374 -26.81 9.16 -4.90
N GLN A 375 -25.52 9.08 -5.20
CA GLN A 375 -24.88 7.86 -5.71
C GLN A 375 -24.03 7.17 -4.66
N GLY A 376 -23.30 7.93 -3.83
CA GLY A 376 -22.32 7.43 -2.87
C GLY A 376 -21.15 6.68 -3.53
N ASN A 377 -20.14 6.38 -2.73
CA ASN A 377 -19.05 5.47 -3.09
C ASN A 377 -19.09 4.24 -2.19
N PHE A 378 -18.79 3.08 -2.77
CA PHE A 378 -18.90 1.81 -2.06
C PHE A 378 -17.69 1.55 -1.15
N PHE A 379 -17.98 1.24 0.11
CA PHE A 379 -17.04 0.75 1.09
C PHE A 379 -17.41 -0.68 1.45
N PRO A 380 -16.65 -1.69 0.97
CA PRO A 380 -16.94 -3.08 1.24
C PRO A 380 -16.78 -3.45 2.71
N ALA A 381 -17.65 -4.34 3.20
CA ALA A 381 -17.52 -4.98 4.51
C ALA A 381 -16.51 -6.13 4.41
N SER A 382 -15.23 -5.81 4.22
CA SER A 382 -14.16 -6.82 4.06
C SER A 382 -13.79 -7.54 5.36
N GLY A 383 -14.50 -7.27 6.45
CA GLY A 383 -14.17 -7.82 7.76
C GLY A 383 -12.88 -7.27 8.32
N TYR A 384 -12.25 -8.06 9.19
CA TYR A 384 -10.96 -7.73 9.81
C TYR A 384 -10.21 -9.00 10.22
N ARG A 385 -8.91 -8.86 10.56
CA ARG A 385 -8.12 -9.90 11.21
C ARG A 385 -8.04 -9.63 12.69
N ALA A 386 -8.42 -10.63 13.51
CA ALA A 386 -8.45 -10.52 14.97
C ALA A 386 -7.03 -10.40 15.57
N TYR A 387 -6.86 -9.50 16.51
CA TYR A 387 -5.57 -9.12 17.12
C TYR A 387 -4.81 -10.28 17.78
N GLY A 388 -5.54 -11.23 18.37
CA GLY A 388 -4.92 -12.33 19.14
C GLY A 388 -4.67 -13.61 18.32
N SER A 389 -5.16 -13.68 17.07
CA SER A 389 -5.07 -14.92 16.28
C SER A 389 -4.81 -14.71 14.78
N GLY A 390 -4.99 -13.47 14.25
CA GLY A 390 -4.96 -13.22 12.83
C GLY A 390 -6.15 -13.81 12.05
N ALA A 391 -7.13 -14.42 12.74
CA ALA A 391 -8.30 -15.03 12.12
C ALA A 391 -9.18 -13.97 11.46
N LEU A 392 -9.74 -14.29 10.30
CA LEU A 392 -10.70 -13.45 9.60
C LEU A 392 -12.06 -13.48 10.31
N THR A 393 -12.67 -12.30 10.45
CA THR A 393 -13.93 -12.12 11.17
C THR A 393 -14.82 -11.14 10.43
N THR A 394 -16.14 -11.33 10.48
CA THR A 394 -17.19 -10.45 9.95
C THR A 394 -17.08 -10.08 8.46
N VAL A 395 -16.40 -10.87 7.65
CA VAL A 395 -16.35 -10.67 6.19
C VAL A 395 -17.76 -10.70 5.62
N GLY A 396 -18.12 -9.70 4.83
CA GLY A 396 -19.45 -9.48 4.26
C GLY A 396 -20.46 -8.82 5.21
N SER A 397 -20.18 -8.71 6.51
CA SER A 397 -21.10 -8.16 7.50
C SER A 397 -20.57 -6.96 8.29
N GLY A 398 -19.25 -6.73 8.32
CA GLY A 398 -18.64 -5.58 8.97
C GLY A 398 -17.47 -5.03 8.18
N GLY A 399 -17.35 -3.72 8.10
CA GLY A 399 -16.21 -3.03 7.50
C GLY A 399 -15.41 -2.30 8.57
N ARG A 400 -14.07 -2.40 8.48
CA ARG A 400 -13.13 -1.69 9.33
C ARG A 400 -12.00 -1.10 8.52
N TYR A 401 -11.69 0.18 8.76
CA TYR A 401 -10.77 0.96 7.96
C TYR A 401 -9.86 1.80 8.84
N TRP A 402 -8.57 1.55 8.78
CA TRP A 402 -7.61 2.35 9.52
C TRP A 402 -7.53 3.79 9.05
N SER A 403 -7.34 4.70 10.00
CA SER A 403 -6.72 6.01 9.78
C SER A 403 -5.29 6.03 10.33
N TYR A 404 -4.51 7.07 10.04
CA TYR A 404 -3.22 7.24 10.72
C TYR A 404 -3.37 7.71 12.18
N GLY A 405 -4.56 8.12 12.60
CA GLY A 405 -4.81 8.71 13.90
C GLY A 405 -4.49 7.78 15.06
N ALA A 406 -3.53 8.18 15.91
CA ALA A 406 -3.28 7.51 17.18
C ALA A 406 -4.28 8.02 18.23
N TYR A 407 -4.87 7.12 19.02
CA TYR A 407 -5.79 7.51 20.07
C TYR A 407 -5.17 7.45 21.47
N SER A 408 -4.46 6.38 21.75
CA SER A 408 -3.79 6.12 23.03
C SER A 408 -2.60 5.19 22.81
N GLN A 409 -1.89 4.85 23.87
CA GLN A 409 -0.86 3.81 23.79
C GLN A 409 -1.40 2.50 23.21
N ALA A 410 -2.64 2.13 23.57
CA ALA A 410 -3.23 0.85 23.22
C ALA A 410 -4.02 0.86 21.90
N GLY A 411 -4.48 2.01 21.43
CA GLY A 411 -5.44 2.11 20.34
C GLY A 411 -5.12 3.14 19.27
N ALA A 412 -5.71 2.92 18.12
CA ALA A 412 -5.71 3.85 16.99
C ALA A 412 -7.13 4.06 16.47
N ARG A 413 -7.35 5.16 15.75
CA ARG A 413 -8.64 5.52 15.17
C ARG A 413 -8.93 4.74 13.93
N ASP A 414 -10.16 4.27 13.81
CA ASP A 414 -10.68 3.61 12.63
C ASP A 414 -12.14 4.04 12.34
N LEU A 415 -12.58 3.71 11.14
CA LEU A 415 -13.99 3.66 10.76
C LEU A 415 -14.47 2.23 10.96
N TYR A 416 -15.52 2.04 11.74
CA TYR A 416 -16.27 0.79 11.81
C TYR A 416 -17.69 0.97 11.29
N PHE A 417 -18.18 -0.02 10.54
CA PHE A 417 -19.59 -0.09 10.19
C PHE A 417 -20.08 -1.52 9.99
N ASN A 418 -21.38 -1.70 10.18
CA ASN A 418 -22.16 -2.86 9.77
C ASN A 418 -23.58 -2.41 9.35
N SER A 419 -24.54 -3.31 9.23
CA SER A 419 -25.92 -2.94 8.86
C SER A 419 -26.64 -2.05 9.87
N GLY A 420 -26.19 -2.04 11.15
CA GLY A 420 -26.84 -1.30 12.25
C GLY A 420 -25.96 -0.25 12.93
N ASN A 421 -24.73 -0.07 12.50
CA ASN A 421 -23.80 0.86 13.12
C ASN A 421 -22.96 1.57 12.07
N VAL A 422 -22.68 2.86 12.29
CA VAL A 422 -21.65 3.65 11.59
C VAL A 422 -20.86 4.42 12.65
N TYR A 423 -19.61 4.02 12.86
CA TYR A 423 -18.71 4.58 13.87
C TYR A 423 -17.48 5.18 13.17
N PRO A 424 -17.56 6.46 12.72
CA PRO A 424 -16.50 7.09 11.95
C PRO A 424 -15.26 7.47 12.78
N LEU A 425 -15.34 7.37 14.10
CA LEU A 425 -14.26 7.66 15.05
C LEU A 425 -14.15 6.54 16.09
N ASP A 426 -14.22 5.28 15.63
CA ASP A 426 -14.00 4.13 16.51
C ASP A 426 -12.54 4.03 16.93
N VAL A 427 -12.27 3.17 17.91
CA VAL A 427 -10.93 2.95 18.47
C VAL A 427 -10.70 1.47 18.66
N ASP A 428 -9.68 0.96 18.02
CA ASP A 428 -9.29 -0.44 18.13
C ASP A 428 -7.80 -0.64 18.39
N TYR A 429 -7.44 -1.84 18.83
CA TYR A 429 -6.06 -2.21 19.11
C TYR A 429 -5.20 -2.21 17.84
N ARG A 430 -4.00 -1.65 17.90
CA ARG A 430 -3.08 -1.53 16.76
C ARG A 430 -2.66 -2.87 16.17
N SER A 431 -2.85 -3.96 16.90
CA SER A 431 -2.59 -5.33 16.45
C SER A 431 -3.69 -5.94 15.59
N TYR A 432 -4.88 -5.34 15.49
CA TYR A 432 -5.87 -5.74 14.48
C TYR A 432 -5.34 -5.54 13.04
N GLY A 433 -5.89 -6.29 12.10
CA GLY A 433 -5.69 -6.07 10.67
C GLY A 433 -6.95 -5.52 10.03
N PHE A 434 -6.91 -4.29 9.48
CA PHE A 434 -8.05 -3.62 8.84
C PHE A 434 -7.75 -3.20 7.41
N SER A 435 -8.79 -2.85 6.69
CA SER A 435 -8.71 -2.28 5.34
C SER A 435 -8.04 -0.90 5.35
N VAL A 436 -7.55 -0.48 4.20
CA VAL A 436 -7.02 0.86 3.95
C VAL A 436 -7.76 1.48 2.77
N ARG A 437 -8.30 2.68 2.95
CA ARG A 437 -8.82 3.53 1.88
C ARG A 437 -7.89 4.72 1.75
N PRO A 438 -6.98 4.76 0.76
CA PRO A 438 -6.01 5.84 0.64
C PRO A 438 -6.66 7.20 0.46
N CYS A 439 -6.07 8.23 1.06
CA CYS A 439 -6.39 9.63 0.83
C CYS A 439 -5.27 10.27 0.01
N ARG A 440 -5.61 11.15 -0.93
CA ARG A 440 -4.61 11.92 -1.67
C ARG A 440 -3.80 12.79 -0.69
N GLU A 441 -2.50 12.84 -0.89
CA GLU A 441 -1.66 13.77 -0.14
C GLU A 441 -2.08 15.21 -0.45
N PHE A 442 -2.16 16.03 0.58
CA PHE A 442 -2.37 17.47 0.41
C PHE A 442 -1.05 18.09 -0.07
N ALA A 443 -1.14 19.02 -1.01
CA ALA A 443 0.01 19.70 -1.60
C ALA A 443 0.60 20.77 -0.67
#